data_ae409d9294a75e1f3a7f0501f76e77ea
#
_entry.id   ae409d9294a75e1f3a7f0501f76e77ea
#
_cell.length_a   1.000
_cell.length_b   1.000
_cell.length_c   1.000
_cell.angle_alpha   90.00
_cell.angle_beta   90.00
_cell.angle_gamma   90.00
#
_symmetry.space_group_name_H-M   'P 1'
#
loop_
_entity.id
_entity.type
_entity.pdbx_description
1 polymer ?
#
loop_
_entity_poly.entity_id
_entity_poly.type
_entity_poly.pdbx_seq_one_letter_code
_entity_poly.pdbx_strand_id
1 'polypeptide(L)'
;MELGVKVVFIKEKKYVPQLGTFTMFEIPTGNYSKGLGVGKVWYKVPIWLQKNSGHWTLDGGAGYQVVPQTGYRNFPYTGWLVKRTLGSRLELGVELFAHAREGYAAPQTQASTMIDLGGYYHFKHHGEQFLFAYGHSIAGQTENYAYVGLYWTWGSDGKGNSAGVRWTGVNGSELEWQ
;
A
#
# COMPACT_ATOMS: atom_id res chain seq x y z
N MET A 1 -9.42 -5.05 -12.12
CA MET A 1 -8.87 -3.71 -12.47
C MET A 1 -9.08 -2.79 -11.29
N GLU A 2 -8.03 -2.11 -10.84
CA GLU A 2 -8.10 -1.17 -9.71
C GLU A 2 -8.11 0.26 -10.21
N LEU A 3 -8.89 1.10 -9.55
CA LEU A 3 -8.93 2.54 -9.71
C LEU A 3 -8.80 3.19 -8.35
N GLY A 4 -7.89 4.16 -8.23
CA GLY A 4 -7.66 4.88 -6.99
C GLY A 4 -7.74 6.39 -7.18
N VAL A 5 -8.24 7.07 -6.15
CA VAL A 5 -8.28 8.53 -6.09
C VAL A 5 -7.60 9.00 -4.82
N LYS A 6 -6.50 9.75 -4.99
CA LYS A 6 -5.74 10.34 -3.89
C LYS A 6 -6.19 11.78 -3.66
N VAL A 7 -6.53 12.09 -2.42
CA VAL A 7 -6.90 13.45 -2.01
C VAL A 7 -6.07 13.83 -0.79
N VAL A 8 -5.32 14.92 -0.89
CA VAL A 8 -4.55 15.49 0.21
C VAL A 8 -5.39 16.60 0.86
N PHE A 9 -5.80 16.40 2.10
CA PHE A 9 -6.59 17.38 2.87
C PHE A 9 -5.71 18.44 3.52
N ILE A 10 -4.57 18.00 4.08
CA ILE A 10 -3.61 18.85 4.76
C ILE A 10 -2.24 18.57 4.17
N LYS A 11 -1.58 19.60 3.64
CA LYS A 11 -0.19 19.50 3.19
C LYS A 11 0.77 19.50 4.37
N GLU A 12 1.86 18.77 4.26
CA GLU A 12 2.91 18.73 5.27
C GLU A 12 3.48 20.14 5.54
N LYS A 13 3.70 20.43 6.83
CA LYS A 13 4.40 21.60 7.33
C LYS A 13 5.43 21.17 8.38
N LYS A 14 6.25 22.10 8.87
CA LYS A 14 7.32 21.78 9.85
C LYS A 14 6.85 20.89 11.01
N TYR A 15 5.69 21.16 11.59
CA TYR A 15 5.14 20.44 12.75
C TYR A 15 3.82 19.71 12.46
N VAL A 16 3.32 19.80 11.24
CA VAL A 16 2.03 19.22 10.85
C VAL A 16 2.30 18.14 9.81
N PRO A 17 1.89 16.89 10.02
CA PRO A 17 2.00 15.87 8.98
C PRO A 17 1.08 16.18 7.80
N GLN A 18 1.39 15.65 6.64
CA GLN A 18 0.43 15.55 5.56
C GLN A 18 -0.69 14.61 5.99
N LEU A 19 -1.93 14.94 5.64
CA LEU A 19 -3.09 14.09 5.86
C LEU A 19 -3.86 13.95 4.56
N GLY A 20 -4.29 12.74 4.25
CA GLY A 20 -5.04 12.48 3.04
C GLY A 20 -5.79 11.16 3.05
N THR A 21 -6.41 10.88 1.94
CA THR A 21 -7.01 9.56 1.64
C THR A 21 -6.55 9.09 0.27
N PHE A 22 -6.54 7.78 0.10
CA PHE A 22 -6.39 7.13 -1.19
C PHE A 22 -7.48 6.06 -1.30
N THR A 23 -8.65 6.49 -1.69
CA THR A 23 -9.78 5.58 -1.88
C THR A 23 -9.58 4.77 -3.14
N MET A 24 -9.68 3.46 -3.00
CA MET A 24 -9.49 2.51 -4.09
C MET A 24 -10.73 1.68 -4.33
N PHE A 25 -10.97 1.38 -5.60
CA PHE A 25 -12.05 0.53 -6.06
C PHE A 25 -11.46 -0.60 -6.91
N GLU A 26 -11.78 -1.83 -6.58
CA GLU A 26 -11.51 -2.96 -7.46
C GLU A 26 -12.76 -3.30 -8.26
N ILE A 27 -12.63 -3.19 -9.59
CA ILE A 27 -13.68 -3.54 -10.54
C ILE A 27 -13.47 -5.00 -10.96
N PRO A 28 -14.51 -5.87 -10.88
CA PRO A 28 -14.39 -7.30 -11.17
C PRO A 28 -14.27 -7.54 -12.68
N THR A 29 -13.08 -7.38 -13.22
CA THR A 29 -12.77 -7.69 -14.63
C THR A 29 -12.34 -9.13 -14.85
N GLY A 30 -12.07 -9.87 -13.75
CA GLY A 30 -11.71 -11.30 -13.79
C GLY A 30 -12.93 -12.21 -13.85
N ASN A 31 -12.69 -13.45 -14.24
CA ASN A 31 -13.72 -14.49 -14.24
C ASN A 31 -13.83 -15.14 -12.86
N TYR A 32 -14.87 -14.77 -12.10
CA TYR A 32 -15.10 -15.28 -10.75
C TYR A 32 -15.23 -16.82 -10.68
N SER A 33 -15.87 -17.45 -11.67
CA SER A 33 -16.02 -18.93 -11.70
C SER A 33 -14.70 -19.66 -11.85
N LYS A 34 -13.65 -18.95 -12.29
CA LYS A 34 -12.27 -19.46 -12.38
C LYS A 34 -11.38 -19.03 -11.21
N GLY A 35 -11.96 -18.44 -10.16
CA GLY A 35 -11.21 -17.91 -9.02
C GLY A 35 -10.42 -16.61 -9.31
N LEU A 36 -10.75 -15.91 -10.39
CA LEU A 36 -10.10 -14.66 -10.76
C LEU A 36 -10.91 -13.47 -10.23
N GLY A 37 -10.61 -13.09 -8.98
CA GLY A 37 -11.25 -12.00 -8.28
C GLY A 37 -12.54 -12.39 -7.54
N VAL A 38 -13.13 -11.46 -6.81
CA VAL A 38 -14.32 -11.69 -5.96
C VAL A 38 -15.65 -11.53 -6.68
N GLY A 39 -15.65 -11.17 -7.96
CA GLY A 39 -16.86 -11.08 -8.80
C GLY A 39 -17.77 -9.88 -8.50
N LYS A 40 -17.41 -9.01 -7.56
CA LYS A 40 -18.12 -7.78 -7.22
C LYS A 40 -17.15 -6.63 -7.00
N VAL A 41 -17.62 -5.40 -7.17
CA VAL A 41 -16.83 -4.22 -6.80
C VAL A 41 -16.62 -4.21 -5.30
N TRP A 42 -15.37 -4.13 -4.87
CA TRP A 42 -15.02 -3.84 -3.49
C TRP A 42 -14.18 -2.56 -3.41
N TYR A 43 -14.10 -1.95 -2.24
CA TYR A 43 -13.38 -0.70 -2.10
C TYR A 43 -12.75 -0.53 -0.71
N LYS A 44 -11.70 0.30 -0.67
CA LYS A 44 -10.98 0.71 0.54
C LYS A 44 -11.11 2.21 0.73
N VAL A 45 -11.32 2.62 1.96
CA VAL A 45 -11.33 4.03 2.35
C VAL A 45 -10.36 4.22 3.51
N PRO A 46 -9.10 4.56 3.24
CA PRO A 46 -8.11 4.89 4.27
C PRO A 46 -8.11 6.37 4.61
N ILE A 47 -7.62 6.67 5.80
CA ILE A 47 -7.06 7.98 6.17
C ILE A 47 -5.60 7.74 6.51
N TRP A 48 -4.73 8.42 5.78
CA TRP A 48 -3.28 8.31 5.92
C TRP A 48 -2.66 9.62 6.33
N LEU A 49 -1.62 9.53 7.15
CA LEU A 49 -0.75 10.63 7.49
C LEU A 49 0.69 10.30 7.08
N GLN A 50 1.43 11.32 6.68
CA GLN A 50 2.85 11.21 6.35
C GLN A 50 3.62 12.35 6.99
N LYS A 51 4.81 12.03 7.52
CA LYS A 51 5.72 13.02 8.09
C LYS A 51 7.15 12.72 7.68
N ASN A 52 7.79 13.73 7.08
CA ASN A 52 9.21 13.68 6.74
C ASN A 52 10.04 14.46 7.77
N SER A 53 11.17 13.89 8.16
CA SER A 53 12.13 14.51 9.09
C SER A 53 13.55 14.09 8.74
N GLY A 54 14.30 14.97 8.08
CA GLY A 54 15.64 14.66 7.56
C GLY A 54 15.60 13.49 6.58
N HIS A 55 16.30 12.41 6.90
CA HIS A 55 16.32 11.18 6.08
C HIS A 55 15.22 10.17 6.44
N TRP A 56 14.34 10.50 7.38
CA TRP A 56 13.29 9.60 7.84
C TRP A 56 11.93 10.02 7.29
N THR A 57 11.14 9.05 6.91
CA THR A 57 9.72 9.20 6.62
C THR A 57 8.94 8.26 7.53
N LEU A 58 7.98 8.79 8.25
CA LEU A 58 6.93 8.03 8.91
C LEU A 58 5.66 8.18 8.07
N ASP A 59 5.04 7.07 7.77
CA ASP A 59 3.78 7.05 7.06
C ASP A 59 2.86 5.99 7.64
N GLY A 60 1.57 6.24 7.64
CA GLY A 60 0.63 5.25 8.12
C GLY A 60 -0.74 5.82 8.40
N GLY A 61 -1.59 4.94 8.88
CA GLY A 61 -2.96 5.28 9.20
C GLY A 61 -3.86 4.06 9.33
N ALA A 62 -5.14 4.29 9.13
CA ALA A 62 -6.14 3.24 9.21
C ALA A 62 -7.22 3.43 8.15
N GLY A 63 -7.89 2.34 7.81
CA GLY A 63 -8.95 2.36 6.84
C GLY A 63 -9.99 1.27 7.08
N TYR A 64 -10.95 1.27 6.19
CA TYR A 64 -12.00 0.28 6.19
C TYR A 64 -12.18 -0.28 4.79
N GLN A 65 -12.19 -1.61 4.69
CA GLN A 65 -12.42 -2.34 3.45
C GLN A 65 -13.84 -2.86 3.42
N VAL A 66 -14.54 -2.61 2.32
CA VAL A 66 -15.89 -3.07 2.06
C VAL A 66 -15.87 -4.09 0.95
N VAL A 67 -16.26 -5.33 1.29
CA VAL A 67 -16.28 -6.47 0.37
C VAL A 67 -17.70 -7.04 0.31
N PRO A 68 -18.55 -6.60 -0.61
CA PRO A 68 -19.95 -7.03 -0.71
C PRO A 68 -20.09 -8.40 -1.39
N GLN A 69 -19.30 -9.38 -0.94
CA GLN A 69 -19.26 -10.76 -1.45
C GLN A 69 -19.69 -11.72 -0.37
N THR A 70 -20.51 -12.71 -0.73
CA THR A 70 -20.91 -13.80 0.18
C THR A 70 -19.69 -14.57 0.69
N GLY A 71 -19.63 -14.79 2.00
CA GLY A 71 -18.48 -15.43 2.65
C GLY A 71 -17.41 -14.45 3.14
N TYR A 72 -17.43 -13.21 2.69
CA TYR A 72 -16.53 -12.16 3.14
C TYR A 72 -17.20 -11.22 4.13
N ARG A 73 -16.39 -10.41 4.79
CA ARG A 73 -16.80 -9.37 5.73
C ARG A 73 -16.14 -8.05 5.34
N ASN A 74 -16.80 -6.97 5.71
CA ASN A 74 -16.13 -5.68 5.79
C ASN A 74 -15.24 -5.66 7.03
N PHE A 75 -14.04 -5.07 6.93
CA PHE A 75 -13.08 -5.08 8.02
C PHE A 75 -12.22 -3.81 8.07
N PRO A 76 -11.81 -3.40 9.28
CA PRO A 76 -10.81 -2.36 9.47
C PRO A 76 -9.41 -2.91 9.23
N TYR A 77 -8.52 -2.04 8.79
CA TYR A 77 -7.09 -2.29 8.68
C TYR A 77 -6.28 -1.07 9.09
N THR A 78 -5.03 -1.28 9.40
CA THR A 78 -4.06 -0.23 9.73
C THR A 78 -2.68 -0.62 9.23
N GLY A 79 -1.87 0.36 8.85
CA GLY A 79 -0.48 0.14 8.45
C GLY A 79 0.38 1.31 8.89
N TRP A 80 1.62 1.01 9.30
CA TRP A 80 2.60 1.98 9.74
C TRP A 80 3.97 1.62 9.19
N LEU A 81 4.52 2.50 8.38
CA LEU A 81 5.84 2.36 7.79
C LEU A 81 6.79 3.41 8.37
N VAL A 82 7.98 2.97 8.71
CA VAL A 82 9.13 3.83 8.94
C VAL A 82 10.15 3.56 7.85
N LYS A 83 10.51 4.59 7.11
CA LYS A 83 11.44 4.51 5.99
C LYS A 83 12.62 5.45 6.21
N ARG A 84 13.81 5.04 5.76
CA ARG A 84 15.02 5.84 5.81
C ARG A 84 15.71 5.87 4.46
N THR A 85 16.05 7.07 4.01
CA THR A 85 16.91 7.30 2.84
C THR A 85 18.37 7.07 3.22
N LEU A 86 19.02 6.16 2.51
CA LEU A 86 20.42 5.75 2.70
C LEU A 86 21.25 6.21 1.50
N GLY A 87 21.94 7.32 1.68
CA GLY A 87 22.70 7.94 0.58
C GLY A 87 21.78 8.52 -0.50
N SER A 88 22.20 8.44 -1.76
CA SER A 88 21.49 9.06 -2.88
C SER A 88 20.57 8.14 -3.67
N ARG A 89 20.54 6.84 -3.34
CA ARG A 89 19.87 5.85 -4.20
C ARG A 89 19.08 4.77 -3.50
N LEU A 90 19.27 4.59 -2.22
CA LEU A 90 18.63 3.51 -1.50
C LEU A 90 17.70 4.07 -0.43
N GLU A 91 16.48 3.59 -0.40
CA GLU A 91 15.56 3.77 0.72
C GLU A 91 15.19 2.39 1.25
N LEU A 92 15.27 2.24 2.56
CA LEU A 92 14.83 1.01 3.25
C LEU A 92 13.77 1.35 4.28
N GLY A 93 12.81 0.47 4.43
CA GLY A 93 11.71 0.65 5.35
C GLY A 93 11.25 -0.64 5.99
N VAL A 94 10.59 -0.47 7.12
CA VAL A 94 9.89 -1.51 7.86
C VAL A 94 8.45 -1.06 8.02
N GLU A 95 7.53 -1.93 7.66
CA GLU A 95 6.10 -1.72 7.84
C GLU A 95 5.53 -2.73 8.84
N LEU A 96 4.60 -2.26 9.66
CA LEU A 96 3.69 -3.09 10.44
C LEU A 96 2.30 -2.90 9.87
N PHE A 97 1.73 -3.95 9.30
CA PHE A 97 0.38 -3.96 8.75
C PHE A 97 -0.51 -4.91 9.54
N ALA A 98 -1.74 -4.52 9.81
CA ALA A 98 -2.71 -5.37 10.49
C ALA A 98 -4.12 -5.17 9.92
N HIS A 99 -4.87 -6.25 9.85
CA HIS A 99 -6.28 -6.22 9.48
C HIS A 99 -7.10 -7.19 10.35
N ALA A 100 -8.38 -6.86 10.51
CA ALA A 100 -9.32 -7.78 11.15
C ALA A 100 -9.67 -8.94 10.19
N ARG A 101 -10.38 -9.93 10.71
CA ARG A 101 -10.82 -11.06 9.90
C ARG A 101 -11.63 -10.62 8.67
N GLU A 102 -11.33 -11.22 7.54
CA GLU A 102 -11.87 -10.85 6.22
C GLU A 102 -13.12 -11.66 5.82
N GLY A 103 -13.36 -12.78 6.48
CA GLY A 103 -14.43 -13.68 6.08
C GLY A 103 -14.95 -14.61 7.17
N TYR A 104 -15.83 -15.52 6.77
CA TYR A 104 -16.51 -16.49 7.64
C TYR A 104 -15.99 -17.92 7.46
N ALA A 105 -15.22 -18.18 6.43
CA ALA A 105 -14.57 -19.44 6.16
C ALA A 105 -13.05 -19.31 6.21
N ALA A 106 -12.35 -20.37 6.58
CA ALA A 106 -10.89 -20.38 6.55
C ALA A 106 -10.38 -20.22 5.10
N PRO A 107 -9.24 -19.52 4.91
CA PRO A 107 -8.33 -18.97 5.92
C PRO A 107 -8.74 -17.59 6.48
N GLN A 108 -9.74 -16.90 5.92
CA GLN A 108 -10.11 -15.50 6.20
C GLN A 108 -10.78 -15.27 7.57
N THR A 109 -10.86 -16.30 8.42
CA THR A 109 -11.53 -16.21 9.73
C THR A 109 -10.71 -15.59 10.84
N GLN A 110 -9.42 -15.38 10.59
CA GLN A 110 -8.49 -14.81 11.57
C GLN A 110 -8.07 -13.40 11.14
N ALA A 111 -7.83 -12.57 12.14
CA ALA A 111 -7.09 -11.34 11.93
C ALA A 111 -5.63 -11.66 11.60
N SER A 112 -4.93 -10.79 10.91
CA SER A 112 -3.52 -10.91 10.64
C SER A 112 -2.77 -9.66 11.06
N THR A 113 -1.55 -9.84 11.50
CA THR A 113 -0.57 -8.78 11.70
C THR A 113 0.73 -9.21 11.04
N MET A 114 1.25 -8.36 10.19
CA MET A 114 2.42 -8.63 9.35
C MET A 114 3.51 -7.61 9.63
N ILE A 115 4.74 -8.04 9.48
CA ILE A 115 5.90 -7.16 9.40
C ILE A 115 6.50 -7.30 8.00
N ASP A 116 6.78 -6.16 7.38
CA ASP A 116 7.28 -6.09 6.02
C ASP A 116 8.60 -5.34 6.00
N LEU A 117 9.55 -5.88 5.25
CA LEU A 117 10.86 -5.28 5.00
C LEU A 117 10.98 -5.00 3.51
N GLY A 118 11.28 -3.77 3.16
CA GLY A 118 11.37 -3.41 1.75
C GLY A 118 12.10 -2.10 1.51
N GLY A 119 12.06 -1.66 0.26
CA GLY A 119 12.68 -0.42 -0.10
C GLY A 119 12.64 -0.11 -1.58
N TYR A 120 13.28 1.00 -1.91
CA TYR A 120 13.44 1.50 -3.26
C TYR A 120 14.92 1.64 -3.58
N TYR A 121 15.28 1.23 -4.78
CA TYR A 121 16.56 1.57 -5.38
C TYR A 121 16.35 2.52 -6.56
N HIS A 122 16.87 3.74 -6.45
CA HIS A 122 16.76 4.77 -7.48
C HIS A 122 17.91 4.63 -8.47
N PHE A 123 17.60 4.41 -9.74
CA PHE A 123 18.60 4.37 -10.80
C PHE A 123 19.09 5.78 -11.15
N LYS A 124 20.24 5.88 -11.81
CA LYS A 124 20.87 7.16 -12.15
C LYS A 124 20.13 7.94 -13.25
N HIS A 125 19.37 7.26 -14.07
CA HIS A 125 18.78 7.82 -15.29
C HIS A 125 17.26 7.83 -15.20
N HIS A 126 16.65 8.94 -15.60
CA HIS A 126 15.24 9.11 -15.94
C HIS A 126 14.18 8.80 -14.86
N GLY A 127 14.51 8.88 -13.57
CA GLY A 127 13.52 8.67 -12.51
C GLY A 127 13.04 7.22 -12.37
N GLU A 128 13.83 6.28 -12.87
CA GLU A 128 13.56 4.85 -12.73
C GLU A 128 13.84 4.40 -11.29
N GLN A 129 12.96 3.55 -10.77
CA GLN A 129 13.07 2.99 -9.43
C GLN A 129 12.76 1.50 -9.45
N PHE A 130 13.51 0.75 -8.69
CA PHE A 130 13.23 -0.65 -8.38
C PHE A 130 12.68 -0.75 -6.97
N LEU A 131 11.46 -1.25 -6.84
CA LEU A 131 10.79 -1.52 -5.57
C LEU A 131 10.91 -3.00 -5.25
N PHE A 132 11.17 -3.32 -4.00
CA PHE A 132 11.17 -4.68 -3.47
C PHE A 132 10.64 -4.72 -2.04
N ALA A 133 9.93 -5.78 -1.70
CA ALA A 133 9.53 -6.05 -0.34
C ALA A 133 9.32 -7.54 -0.08
N TYR A 134 9.45 -7.91 1.17
CA TYR A 134 9.09 -9.21 1.73
C TYR A 134 8.37 -9.01 3.05
N GLY A 135 7.24 -9.67 3.20
CA GLY A 135 6.40 -9.63 4.39
C GLY A 135 6.10 -11.01 4.95
N HIS A 136 6.00 -11.06 6.27
CA HIS A 136 5.62 -12.25 7.01
C HIS A 136 4.68 -11.89 8.15
N SER A 137 3.62 -12.68 8.32
CA SER A 137 2.70 -12.51 9.44
C SER A 137 3.37 -12.92 10.76
N ILE A 138 3.28 -12.05 11.75
CA ILE A 138 3.81 -12.28 13.10
C ILE A 138 2.72 -12.67 14.11
N ALA A 139 1.46 -12.49 13.74
CA ALA A 139 0.31 -12.92 14.53
C ALA A 139 -0.91 -13.15 13.64
N GLY A 140 -1.76 -14.10 14.04
CA GLY A 140 -3.00 -14.45 13.35
C GLY A 140 -2.79 -15.43 12.20
N GLN A 141 -3.44 -15.18 11.08
CA GLN A 141 -3.30 -16.00 9.88
C GLN A 141 -1.85 -15.97 9.37
N THR A 142 -1.28 -17.14 9.09
CA THR A 142 0.08 -17.22 8.54
C THR A 142 0.07 -16.85 7.07
N GLU A 143 0.77 -15.78 6.76
CA GLU A 143 0.90 -15.25 5.40
C GLU A 143 2.37 -14.91 5.12
N ASN A 144 2.77 -15.12 3.89
CA ASN A 144 4.05 -14.67 3.36
C ASN A 144 3.79 -14.03 2.01
N TYR A 145 4.40 -12.91 1.75
CA TYR A 145 4.40 -12.36 0.42
C TYR A 145 5.75 -11.73 0.07
N ALA A 146 6.04 -11.68 -1.20
CA ALA A 146 7.16 -10.95 -1.72
C ALA A 146 6.75 -10.30 -3.04
N TYR A 147 7.20 -9.10 -3.28
CA TYR A 147 6.96 -8.45 -4.56
C TYR A 147 8.18 -7.63 -5.00
N VAL A 148 8.25 -7.44 -6.32
CA VAL A 148 9.20 -6.55 -6.97
C VAL A 148 8.46 -5.70 -7.99
N GLY A 149 8.88 -4.46 -8.17
CA GLY A 149 8.30 -3.55 -9.14
C GLY A 149 9.35 -2.67 -9.79
N LEU A 150 9.10 -2.30 -11.04
CA LEU A 150 9.87 -1.29 -11.74
C LEU A 150 8.96 -0.09 -12.00
N TYR A 151 9.43 1.07 -11.59
CA TYR A 151 8.75 2.33 -11.84
C TYR A 151 9.61 3.17 -12.76
N TRP A 152 8.97 3.85 -13.69
CA TRP A 152 9.59 4.93 -14.44
C TRP A 152 8.58 6.00 -14.75
N THR A 153 9.05 7.23 -14.80
CA THR A 153 8.23 8.40 -15.11
C THR A 153 8.61 8.94 -16.48
N TRP A 154 7.61 9.31 -17.25
CA TRP A 154 7.77 10.00 -18.52
C TRP A 154 7.34 11.47 -18.36
N GLY A 155 8.06 12.37 -18.99
CA GLY A 155 7.70 13.79 -19.03
C GLY A 155 8.88 14.65 -19.41
N SER A 156 8.62 15.80 -20.00
CA SER A 156 9.65 16.74 -20.48
C SER A 156 10.27 17.61 -19.37
N ASP A 157 9.70 17.61 -18.18
CA ASP A 157 10.10 18.54 -17.14
C ASP A 157 10.83 17.81 -16.02
N GLY A 158 12.17 17.90 -16.04
CA GLY A 158 13.06 17.38 -15.00
C GLY A 158 12.92 18.06 -13.62
N LYS A 159 11.72 18.53 -13.26
CA LYS A 159 11.35 18.99 -11.93
C LYS A 159 10.25 18.08 -11.43
N GLY A 160 10.67 17.17 -10.55
CA GLY A 160 9.88 16.09 -10.00
C GLY A 160 8.50 16.47 -9.46
N ASN A 161 7.50 16.26 -10.28
CA ASN A 161 6.18 15.86 -9.81
C ASN A 161 6.02 14.40 -10.22
N SER A 162 6.40 13.52 -9.31
CA SER A 162 6.25 12.08 -9.50
C SER A 162 4.77 11.74 -9.46
N ALA A 163 4.15 11.63 -10.64
CA ALA A 163 2.94 10.85 -10.75
C ALA A 163 3.36 9.37 -10.69
N GLY A 164 3.38 8.80 -9.51
CA GLY A 164 3.72 7.40 -9.31
C GLY A 164 2.67 6.49 -9.94
N VAL A 165 3.10 5.51 -10.72
CA VAL A 165 2.26 4.37 -11.10
C VAL A 165 2.38 3.33 -10.00
N ARG A 166 1.26 2.87 -9.51
CA ARG A 166 1.16 1.94 -8.39
C ARG A 166 0.99 0.51 -8.85
N TRP A 167 1.61 -0.41 -8.13
CA TRP A 167 1.36 -1.85 -8.24
C TRP A 167 0.79 -2.39 -6.94
N THR A 168 -0.19 -3.26 -7.05
CA THR A 168 -0.82 -3.93 -5.90
C THR A 168 -0.17 -5.27 -5.64
N GLY A 169 0.16 -5.54 -4.40
CA GLY A 169 0.52 -6.88 -3.94
C GLY A 169 -0.70 -7.82 -3.94
N VAL A 170 -0.45 -9.12 -3.95
CA VAL A 170 -1.47 -10.19 -4.07
C VAL A 170 -2.56 -10.13 -2.99
N ASN A 171 -2.33 -9.46 -1.88
CA ASN A 171 -3.28 -9.33 -0.76
C ASN A 171 -3.82 -7.91 -0.54
N GLY A 172 -3.66 -7.02 -1.51
CA GLY A 172 -4.32 -5.71 -1.49
C GLY A 172 -3.86 -4.74 -0.41
N SER A 173 -2.74 -4.98 0.27
CA SER A 173 -2.09 -3.97 1.09
C SER A 173 -1.23 -3.08 0.20
N GLU A 174 -1.63 -1.83 0.09
CA GLU A 174 -0.94 -0.86 -0.72
C GLU A 174 -0.52 0.33 0.11
N LEU A 175 0.76 0.59 0.10
CA LEU A 175 1.31 1.85 0.58
C LEU A 175 2.09 2.48 -0.57
N GLU A 176 1.62 3.63 -1.02
CA GLU A 176 2.27 4.41 -2.05
C GLU A 176 3.06 5.55 -1.42
N TRP A 177 4.30 5.65 -1.82
CA TRP A 177 5.24 6.65 -1.34
C TRP A 177 5.63 7.60 -2.47
N GLN A 178 5.47 8.86 -2.27
CA GLN A 178 6.08 9.92 -3.09
C GLN A 178 7.32 10.46 -2.42
#